data_233c0ce0aaacbfb7c7b7c4e1876b6e3f
#
_entry.id   233c0ce0aaacbfb7c7b7c4e1876b6e3f
#
_cell.length_a   1.000
_cell.length_b   1.000
_cell.length_c   1.000
_cell.angle_alpha   90.00
_cell.angle_beta   90.00
_cell.angle_gamma   90.00
#
_symmetry.space_group_name_H-M   'P 1'
#
loop_
_entity.id
_entity.type
_entity.pdbx_description
1 polymer ?
#
loop_
_entity_poly.entity_id
_entity_poly.type
_entity_poly.pdbx_seq_one_letter_code
_entity_poly.pdbx_strand_id
1 'polypeptide(L)'
;MLVVGDVHGEFELLAEWAAAVRRVRGPLDAILAVGDVEPNRDEADAAGVHGPAKYRKVGDFPLVREGLLDLGAPLYFIGGNHEPWPALDEAGPGWWSDGAYFLGRAGVCDVAGFRVAFLSGIHSPRITDVPKARRATVRERTYYTGEEVAQVSRAARRAGRVDILLTHDWPAGVAGPHRGSPVGRPELRALAERLRPRWHFCGHMHHRHRAAIGSTEVVCLGHIRSGAAAFAVLERDADGQPVLVENVVDAEGAADSGLSAWTSVKPLPG
;
A
#
# COMPACT_ATOMS: atom_id res chain seq x y z
N MET A 1 -1.81 14.48 -1.73
CA MET A 1 -1.64 13.04 -2.08
C MET A 1 -2.42 12.18 -1.09
N LEU A 2 -3.16 11.19 -1.57
CA LEU A 2 -3.87 10.20 -0.73
C LEU A 2 -3.00 8.94 -0.59
N VAL A 3 -2.81 8.41 0.62
CA VAL A 3 -2.18 7.11 0.86
C VAL A 3 -3.27 6.15 1.34
N VAL A 4 -3.38 4.98 0.71
CA VAL A 4 -4.45 4.01 0.99
C VAL A 4 -3.86 2.65 1.38
N GLY A 5 -4.54 1.95 2.28
CA GLY A 5 -4.28 0.58 2.70
C GLY A 5 -4.72 -0.46 1.67
N ASP A 6 -5.13 -1.59 2.18
CA ASP A 6 -5.45 -2.79 1.41
C ASP A 6 -6.79 -2.61 0.66
N VAL A 7 -6.72 -2.49 -0.69
CA VAL A 7 -7.88 -2.18 -1.56
C VAL A 7 -8.68 -3.44 -1.93
N HIS A 8 -7.99 -4.57 -2.12
CA HIS A 8 -8.61 -5.88 -2.44
C HIS A 8 -9.62 -5.85 -3.60
N GLY A 9 -9.28 -5.14 -4.68
CA GLY A 9 -10.09 -5.06 -5.89
C GLY A 9 -11.34 -4.19 -5.77
N GLU A 10 -11.48 -3.38 -4.69
CA GLU A 10 -12.65 -2.51 -4.46
C GLU A 10 -12.36 -1.07 -4.90
N PHE A 11 -12.22 -0.87 -6.19
CA PHE A 11 -11.85 0.42 -6.78
C PHE A 11 -12.99 1.42 -6.81
N GLU A 12 -14.25 0.97 -6.89
CA GLU A 12 -15.41 1.86 -6.73
C GLU A 12 -15.37 2.55 -5.37
N LEU A 13 -15.11 1.78 -4.29
CA LEU A 13 -14.98 2.34 -2.95
C LEU A 13 -13.75 3.25 -2.82
N LEU A 14 -12.63 2.91 -3.48
CA LEU A 14 -11.45 3.79 -3.53
C LEU A 14 -11.79 5.13 -4.22
N ALA A 15 -12.54 5.09 -5.33
CA ALA A 15 -12.97 6.31 -6.03
C ALA A 15 -13.89 7.17 -5.16
N GLU A 16 -14.80 6.56 -4.41
CA GLU A 16 -15.68 7.27 -3.45
C GLU A 16 -14.86 7.98 -2.37
N TRP A 17 -13.89 7.29 -1.75
CA TRP A 17 -13.00 7.90 -0.76
C TRP A 17 -12.14 9.01 -1.37
N ALA A 18 -11.56 8.79 -2.54
CA ALA A 18 -10.78 9.82 -3.23
C ALA A 18 -11.63 11.06 -3.56
N ALA A 19 -12.88 10.87 -4.00
CA ALA A 19 -13.82 11.96 -4.24
C ALA A 19 -14.19 12.71 -2.94
N ALA A 20 -14.41 12.00 -1.83
CA ALA A 20 -14.66 12.60 -0.53
C ALA A 20 -13.49 13.48 -0.07
N VAL A 21 -12.26 12.97 -0.18
CA VAL A 21 -11.05 13.74 0.15
C VAL A 21 -10.91 14.97 -0.75
N ARG A 22 -11.14 14.82 -2.06
CA ARG A 22 -11.08 15.96 -3.02
C ARG A 22 -12.08 17.06 -2.71
N ARG A 23 -13.29 16.72 -2.25
CA ARG A 23 -14.30 17.74 -1.84
C ARG A 23 -13.82 18.59 -0.69
N VAL A 24 -13.10 18.02 0.26
CA VAL A 24 -12.65 18.70 1.49
C VAL A 24 -11.30 19.39 1.31
N ARG A 25 -10.37 18.75 0.56
CA ARG A 25 -8.96 19.19 0.48
C ARG A 25 -8.54 19.72 -0.90
N GLY A 26 -9.43 19.65 -1.90
CA GLY A 26 -9.09 20.01 -3.27
C GLY A 26 -8.45 18.85 -4.06
N PRO A 27 -7.89 19.14 -5.24
CA PRO A 27 -7.35 18.12 -6.14
C PRO A 27 -6.27 17.25 -5.49
N LEU A 28 -6.23 15.98 -5.87
CA LEU A 28 -5.16 15.03 -5.52
C LEU A 28 -4.14 14.95 -6.66
N ASP A 29 -2.85 15.06 -6.33
CA ASP A 29 -1.77 14.86 -7.30
C ASP A 29 -1.49 13.37 -7.56
N ALA A 30 -1.73 12.52 -6.57
CA ALA A 30 -1.54 11.07 -6.65
C ALA A 30 -2.30 10.32 -5.55
N ILE A 31 -2.60 9.04 -5.82
CA ILE A 31 -3.00 8.04 -4.83
C ILE A 31 -1.84 7.05 -4.70
N LEU A 32 -1.46 6.69 -3.47
CA LEU A 32 -0.34 5.81 -3.18
C LEU A 32 -0.82 4.62 -2.35
N ALA A 33 -0.80 3.39 -2.90
CA ALA A 33 -1.31 2.20 -2.23
C ALA A 33 -0.18 1.32 -1.67
N VAL A 34 -0.36 0.82 -0.45
CA VAL A 34 0.64 0.06 0.31
C VAL A 34 0.61 -1.46 0.07
N GLY A 35 -0.02 -1.91 -1.02
CA GLY A 35 -0.16 -3.34 -1.37
C GLY A 35 -1.55 -3.90 -1.10
N ASP A 36 -1.73 -5.19 -1.45
CA ASP A 36 -3.03 -5.86 -1.51
C ASP A 36 -4.07 -5.04 -2.27
N VAL A 37 -3.65 -4.57 -3.45
CA VAL A 37 -4.48 -3.76 -4.34
C VAL A 37 -5.41 -4.64 -5.16
N GLU A 38 -4.95 -5.83 -5.55
CA GLU A 38 -5.65 -6.78 -6.43
C GLU A 38 -6.14 -6.12 -7.75
N PRO A 39 -5.23 -5.50 -8.52
CA PRO A 39 -5.60 -4.80 -9.75
C PRO A 39 -5.77 -5.80 -10.90
N ASN A 40 -6.69 -6.75 -10.74
CA ASN A 40 -6.93 -7.84 -11.67
C ASN A 40 -7.66 -7.31 -12.91
N ARG A 41 -7.04 -7.45 -14.08
CA ARG A 41 -7.59 -6.99 -15.36
C ARG A 41 -8.65 -7.96 -15.91
N ASP A 42 -8.56 -9.23 -15.48
CA ASP A 42 -9.40 -10.32 -15.95
C ASP A 42 -9.29 -11.57 -15.06
N GLU A 43 -9.94 -12.65 -15.44
CA GLU A 43 -9.92 -13.95 -14.73
C GLU A 43 -8.52 -14.60 -14.70
N ALA A 44 -7.67 -14.34 -15.68
CA ALA A 44 -6.30 -14.88 -15.70
C ALA A 44 -5.44 -14.22 -14.62
N ASP A 45 -5.56 -12.90 -14.46
CA ASP A 45 -4.93 -12.17 -13.37
C ASP A 45 -5.45 -12.66 -12.00
N ALA A 46 -6.78 -12.77 -11.84
CA ALA A 46 -7.40 -13.26 -10.62
C ALA A 46 -6.95 -14.70 -10.27
N ALA A 47 -6.77 -15.56 -11.25
CA ALA A 47 -6.22 -16.90 -11.04
C ALA A 47 -4.75 -16.88 -10.55
N GLY A 48 -4.01 -15.83 -10.86
CA GLY A 48 -2.64 -15.56 -10.42
C GLY A 48 -2.52 -15.05 -8.98
N VAL A 49 -3.62 -14.71 -8.32
CA VAL A 49 -3.63 -14.26 -6.91
C VAL A 49 -3.47 -15.47 -5.98
N HIS A 50 -2.59 -15.34 -4.97
CA HIS A 50 -2.43 -16.39 -3.96
C HIS A 50 -3.59 -16.39 -2.97
N GLY A 51 -4.20 -17.55 -2.77
CA GLY A 51 -5.29 -17.75 -1.80
C GLY A 51 -6.26 -18.84 -2.25
N PRO A 52 -7.26 -19.18 -1.42
CA PRO A 52 -8.32 -20.11 -1.79
C PRO A 52 -9.12 -19.59 -3.00
N ALA A 53 -9.45 -20.48 -3.95
CA ALA A 53 -10.13 -20.12 -5.20
C ALA A 53 -11.43 -19.30 -4.99
N LYS A 54 -12.17 -19.60 -3.90
CA LYS A 54 -13.42 -18.91 -3.56
C LYS A 54 -13.27 -17.40 -3.26
N TYR A 55 -12.04 -16.93 -2.98
CA TYR A 55 -11.74 -15.53 -2.71
C TYR A 55 -11.07 -14.81 -3.88
N ARG A 56 -10.67 -15.57 -4.93
CA ARG A 56 -10.10 -14.98 -6.14
C ARG A 56 -11.22 -14.40 -7.00
N LYS A 57 -11.21 -13.10 -7.16
CA LYS A 57 -12.20 -12.37 -7.94
C LYS A 57 -11.50 -11.32 -8.80
N VAL A 58 -12.08 -10.98 -9.93
CA VAL A 58 -11.55 -9.89 -10.76
C VAL A 58 -11.68 -8.55 -10.04
N GLY A 59 -12.74 -8.37 -9.25
CA GLY A 59 -13.05 -7.07 -8.65
C GLY A 59 -13.56 -6.09 -9.70
N ASP A 60 -13.44 -4.80 -9.39
CA ASP A 60 -13.91 -3.70 -10.25
C ASP A 60 -12.77 -2.92 -10.95
N PHE A 61 -11.52 -3.42 -10.87
CA PHE A 61 -10.38 -2.84 -11.59
C PHE A 61 -10.58 -2.72 -13.12
N PRO A 62 -11.28 -3.65 -13.81
CA PRO A 62 -11.60 -3.49 -15.22
C PRO A 62 -12.29 -2.15 -15.54
N LEU A 63 -13.10 -1.61 -14.64
CA LEU A 63 -13.74 -0.31 -14.82
C LEU A 63 -12.73 0.85 -14.87
N VAL A 64 -11.68 0.76 -14.04
CA VAL A 64 -10.56 1.74 -14.07
C VAL A 64 -9.81 1.60 -15.40
N ARG A 65 -9.45 0.37 -15.78
CA ARG A 65 -8.73 0.07 -17.02
C ARG A 65 -9.46 0.55 -18.28
N GLU A 66 -10.78 0.45 -18.28
CA GLU A 66 -11.63 0.84 -19.42
C GLU A 66 -12.01 2.32 -19.39
N GLY A 67 -11.56 3.07 -18.39
CA GLY A 67 -11.87 4.50 -18.20
C GLY A 67 -13.33 4.76 -17.78
N LEU A 68 -14.03 3.73 -17.30
CA LEU A 68 -15.42 3.83 -16.82
C LEU A 68 -15.49 4.26 -15.35
N LEU A 69 -14.38 4.12 -14.61
CA LEU A 69 -14.23 4.57 -13.24
C LEU A 69 -13.00 5.47 -13.12
N ASP A 70 -13.23 6.74 -12.78
CA ASP A 70 -12.17 7.73 -12.54
C ASP A 70 -11.82 7.80 -11.05
N LEU A 71 -10.59 7.47 -10.70
CA LEU A 71 -10.07 7.62 -9.33
C LEU A 71 -9.78 9.08 -8.97
N GLY A 72 -9.77 9.98 -9.95
CA GLY A 72 -9.54 11.40 -9.79
C GLY A 72 -8.08 11.81 -9.56
N ALA A 73 -7.16 10.85 -9.59
CA ALA A 73 -5.71 11.03 -9.60
C ALA A 73 -5.03 9.71 -9.99
N PRO A 74 -3.80 9.73 -10.53
CA PRO A 74 -3.06 8.51 -10.81
C PRO A 74 -2.79 7.69 -9.54
N LEU A 75 -3.05 6.39 -9.62
CA LEU A 75 -2.74 5.41 -8.59
C LEU A 75 -1.32 4.88 -8.79
N TYR A 76 -0.46 5.03 -7.79
CA TYR A 76 0.84 4.37 -7.70
C TYR A 76 0.77 3.29 -6.63
N PHE A 77 1.19 2.08 -6.93
CA PHE A 77 1.05 0.99 -5.97
C PHE A 77 2.28 0.08 -5.89
N ILE A 78 2.49 -0.46 -4.70
CA ILE A 78 3.34 -1.62 -4.46
C ILE A 78 2.47 -2.86 -4.35
N GLY A 79 3.05 -4.06 -4.47
CA GLY A 79 2.30 -5.29 -4.24
C GLY A 79 2.36 -5.75 -2.79
N GLY A 80 1.28 -6.40 -2.33
CA GLY A 80 1.20 -7.13 -1.07
C GLY A 80 1.29 -8.64 -1.29
N ASN A 81 0.51 -9.41 -0.53
CA ASN A 81 0.41 -10.86 -0.74
C ASN A 81 -0.78 -11.29 -1.62
N HIS A 82 -1.73 -10.41 -1.84
CA HIS A 82 -2.91 -10.63 -2.70
C HIS A 82 -2.81 -9.85 -4.00
N GLU A 83 -1.85 -10.24 -4.85
CA GLU A 83 -1.66 -9.60 -6.16
C GLU A 83 -1.60 -10.63 -7.28
N PRO A 84 -1.89 -10.25 -8.54
CA PRO A 84 -1.67 -11.07 -9.73
C PRO A 84 -0.17 -11.16 -10.05
N TRP A 85 0.62 -11.69 -9.11
CA TRP A 85 2.07 -11.68 -9.16
C TRP A 85 2.70 -12.22 -10.45
N PRO A 86 2.17 -13.32 -11.07
CA PRO A 86 2.73 -13.79 -12.33
C PRO A 86 2.72 -12.71 -13.40
N ALA A 87 1.61 -11.99 -13.54
CA ALA A 87 1.45 -10.95 -14.54
C ALA A 87 2.23 -9.67 -14.19
N LEU A 88 2.26 -9.26 -12.90
CA LEU A 88 3.04 -8.12 -12.44
C LEU A 88 4.55 -8.35 -12.58
N ASP A 89 5.06 -9.55 -12.29
CA ASP A 89 6.47 -9.91 -12.47
C ASP A 89 6.87 -9.93 -13.94
N GLU A 90 5.98 -10.37 -14.84
CA GLU A 90 6.21 -10.38 -16.27
C GLU A 90 6.25 -8.96 -16.86
N ALA A 91 5.29 -8.11 -16.46
CA ALA A 91 5.21 -6.72 -16.92
C ALA A 91 6.34 -5.85 -16.36
N GLY A 92 6.78 -6.11 -15.13
CA GLY A 92 7.73 -5.24 -14.42
C GLY A 92 7.11 -3.91 -13.99
N PRO A 93 7.94 -2.97 -13.45
CA PRO A 93 7.48 -1.65 -13.06
C PRO A 93 7.03 -0.84 -14.27
N GLY A 94 5.90 -0.15 -14.16
CA GLY A 94 5.32 0.61 -15.26
C GLY A 94 3.82 0.84 -15.14
N TRP A 95 3.25 1.47 -16.17
CA TRP A 95 1.81 1.64 -16.28
C TRP A 95 1.14 0.27 -16.46
N TRP A 96 0.37 -0.12 -15.44
CA TRP A 96 -0.42 -1.35 -15.43
C TRP A 96 -1.72 -1.22 -16.25
N SER A 97 -2.25 -0.01 -16.23
CA SER A 97 -3.33 0.49 -17.09
C SER A 97 -3.27 2.02 -17.11
N ASP A 98 -4.10 2.67 -17.91
CA ASP A 98 -4.31 4.10 -17.80
C ASP A 98 -4.79 4.41 -16.37
N GLY A 99 -4.07 5.31 -15.69
CA GLY A 99 -4.37 5.72 -14.31
C GLY A 99 -3.81 4.84 -13.18
N ALA A 100 -3.18 3.67 -13.45
CA ALA A 100 -2.56 2.84 -12.43
C ALA A 100 -1.12 2.44 -12.79
N TYR A 101 -0.16 2.75 -11.92
CA TYR A 101 1.26 2.51 -12.10
C TYR A 101 1.81 1.56 -11.03
N PHE A 102 2.34 0.41 -11.45
CA PHE A 102 3.05 -0.51 -10.57
C PHE A 102 4.48 -0.02 -10.33
N LEU A 103 4.85 0.24 -9.09
CA LEU A 103 6.19 0.73 -8.73
C LEU A 103 7.27 -0.35 -8.89
N GLY A 104 6.89 -1.62 -8.90
CA GLY A 104 7.81 -2.75 -8.97
C GLY A 104 8.06 -3.42 -7.62
N ARG A 105 9.06 -4.29 -7.57
CA ARG A 105 9.40 -5.07 -6.37
C ARG A 105 10.08 -4.26 -5.29
N ALA A 106 11.06 -3.44 -5.66
CA ALA A 106 11.88 -2.70 -4.72
C ALA A 106 12.59 -1.54 -5.40
N GLY A 107 12.63 -0.38 -4.77
CA GLY A 107 13.32 0.76 -5.36
C GLY A 107 13.09 2.08 -4.65
N VAL A 108 13.39 3.15 -5.39
CA VAL A 108 13.10 4.54 -5.02
C VAL A 108 12.62 5.26 -6.30
N CYS A 109 11.56 6.03 -6.17
CA CYS A 109 11.02 6.89 -7.24
C CYS A 109 10.51 8.21 -6.66
N ASP A 110 10.20 9.15 -7.53
CA ASP A 110 9.53 10.39 -7.14
C ASP A 110 8.04 10.28 -7.53
N VAL A 111 7.14 10.49 -6.58
CA VAL A 111 5.68 10.51 -6.78
C VAL A 111 5.13 11.82 -6.22
N ALA A 112 4.46 12.60 -7.05
CA ALA A 112 3.90 13.90 -6.68
C ALA A 112 4.91 14.80 -5.92
N GLY A 113 6.20 14.69 -6.32
CA GLY A 113 7.31 15.43 -5.74
C GLY A 113 7.82 14.90 -4.40
N PHE A 114 7.29 13.83 -3.83
CA PHE A 114 7.87 13.13 -2.69
C PHE A 114 8.78 12.00 -3.15
N ARG A 115 9.94 11.86 -2.50
CA ARG A 115 10.84 10.73 -2.73
C ARG A 115 10.39 9.52 -1.95
N VAL A 116 9.93 8.52 -2.65
CA VAL A 116 9.31 7.29 -2.12
C VAL A 116 10.26 6.13 -2.29
N ALA A 117 10.73 5.55 -1.18
CA ALA A 117 11.36 4.23 -1.15
C ALA A 117 10.28 3.17 -0.96
N PHE A 118 10.41 2.02 -1.61
CA PHE A 118 9.36 1.00 -1.56
C PHE A 118 9.89 -0.41 -1.61
N LEU A 119 9.14 -1.33 -0.98
CA LEU A 119 9.37 -2.77 -1.01
C LEU A 119 8.01 -3.49 -1.08
N SER A 120 7.78 -4.24 -2.15
CA SER A 120 6.57 -5.05 -2.37
C SER A 120 6.68 -6.43 -1.72
N GLY A 121 5.52 -6.98 -1.31
CA GLY A 121 5.40 -8.34 -0.76
C GLY A 121 5.52 -8.41 0.75
N ILE A 122 5.53 -9.65 1.26
CA ILE A 122 5.63 -9.98 2.68
C ILE A 122 6.85 -10.86 2.98
N HIS A 123 7.18 -11.04 4.24
CA HIS A 123 8.30 -11.86 4.67
C HIS A 123 8.02 -13.37 4.58
N SER A 124 9.04 -14.13 4.20
CA SER A 124 9.10 -15.57 4.42
C SER A 124 10.54 -16.02 4.63
N PRO A 125 10.85 -16.79 5.70
CA PRO A 125 12.22 -17.30 5.92
C PRO A 125 12.72 -18.17 4.78
N ARG A 126 11.81 -18.77 3.98
CA ARG A 126 12.18 -19.62 2.83
C ARG A 126 12.63 -18.85 1.60
N ILE A 127 12.28 -17.57 1.52
CA ILE A 127 12.59 -16.71 0.38
C ILE A 127 13.43 -15.50 0.82
N THR A 128 12.99 -14.79 1.85
CA THR A 128 13.64 -13.55 2.31
C THR A 128 15.04 -13.83 2.86
N ASP A 129 15.19 -14.88 3.66
CA ASP A 129 16.42 -15.19 4.38
C ASP A 129 17.37 -16.11 3.58
N VAL A 130 16.95 -16.55 2.39
CA VAL A 130 17.74 -17.45 1.54
C VAL A 130 18.47 -16.66 0.45
N PRO A 131 19.80 -16.65 0.42
CA PRO A 131 20.55 -16.09 -0.69
C PRO A 131 20.17 -16.73 -2.02
N LYS A 132 19.92 -15.92 -3.05
CA LYS A 132 19.54 -16.39 -4.39
C LYS A 132 18.26 -17.24 -4.43
N ALA A 133 17.33 -17.03 -3.51
CA ALA A 133 16.03 -17.67 -3.56
C ALA A 133 15.34 -17.43 -4.91
N ARG A 134 14.66 -18.48 -5.41
CA ARG A 134 13.84 -18.41 -6.63
C ARG A 134 12.37 -18.55 -6.24
N ARG A 135 11.53 -17.74 -6.87
CA ARG A 135 10.06 -17.80 -6.72
C ARG A 135 9.48 -18.69 -7.79
N ALA A 136 9.31 -19.98 -7.49
CA ALA A 136 8.81 -20.98 -8.43
C ALA A 136 7.27 -21.04 -8.47
N THR A 137 6.63 -20.73 -7.35
CA THR A 137 5.16 -20.81 -7.21
C THR A 137 4.53 -19.43 -7.02
N VAL A 138 3.22 -19.32 -7.28
CA VAL A 138 2.45 -18.09 -7.01
C VAL A 138 2.61 -17.65 -5.56
N ARG A 139 2.55 -18.60 -4.61
CA ARG A 139 2.76 -18.29 -3.19
C ARG A 139 4.15 -17.68 -2.94
N GLU A 140 5.22 -18.23 -3.51
CA GLU A 140 6.56 -17.70 -3.32
C GLU A 140 6.76 -16.31 -3.91
N ARG A 141 5.97 -15.96 -4.93
CA ARG A 141 5.97 -14.62 -5.53
C ARG A 141 5.41 -13.55 -4.59
N THR A 142 4.61 -13.92 -3.59
CA THR A 142 4.10 -12.96 -2.59
C THR A 142 5.22 -12.47 -1.64
N TYR A 143 6.37 -13.13 -1.61
CA TYR A 143 7.45 -12.82 -0.67
C TYR A 143 8.52 -11.94 -1.30
N TYR A 144 9.01 -10.95 -0.54
CA TYR A 144 10.22 -10.22 -0.90
C TYR A 144 11.48 -11.03 -0.58
N THR A 145 12.59 -10.72 -1.25
CA THR A 145 13.89 -11.33 -1.03
C THR A 145 14.79 -10.40 -0.22
N GLY A 146 15.82 -10.95 0.44
CA GLY A 146 16.86 -10.16 1.11
C GLY A 146 17.62 -9.26 0.13
N GLU A 147 17.76 -9.68 -1.14
CA GLU A 147 18.38 -8.87 -2.20
C GLU A 147 17.51 -7.63 -2.53
N GLU A 148 16.19 -7.75 -2.55
CA GLU A 148 15.28 -6.61 -2.75
C GLU A 148 15.35 -5.62 -1.58
N VAL A 149 15.42 -6.10 -0.34
CA VAL A 149 15.67 -5.24 0.85
C VAL A 149 17.00 -4.47 0.69
N ALA A 150 18.06 -5.16 0.26
CA ALA A 150 19.34 -4.54 -0.01
C ALA A 150 19.27 -3.55 -1.19
N GLN A 151 18.48 -3.84 -2.22
CA GLN A 151 18.26 -2.97 -3.36
C GLN A 151 17.63 -1.64 -2.94
N VAL A 152 16.59 -1.64 -2.09
CA VAL A 152 16.00 -0.40 -1.55
C VAL A 152 17.08 0.43 -0.86
N SER A 153 17.89 -0.20 -0.01
CA SER A 153 18.98 0.51 0.69
C SER A 153 20.02 1.11 -0.25
N ARG A 154 20.37 0.41 -1.34
CA ARG A 154 21.32 0.92 -2.35
C ARG A 154 20.70 2.05 -3.18
N ALA A 155 19.44 1.90 -3.59
CA ALA A 155 18.73 2.93 -4.34
C ALA A 155 18.56 4.21 -3.52
N ALA A 156 18.17 4.10 -2.26
CA ALA A 156 18.03 5.24 -1.35
C ALA A 156 19.36 6.00 -1.14
N ARG A 157 20.48 5.29 -1.00
CA ARG A 157 21.80 5.96 -0.89
C ARG A 157 22.15 6.78 -2.13
N ARG A 158 21.74 6.34 -3.33
CA ARG A 158 21.95 7.08 -4.59
C ARG A 158 21.00 8.25 -4.73
N ALA A 159 19.76 8.06 -4.30
CA ALA A 159 18.72 9.08 -4.39
C ALA A 159 18.87 10.20 -3.34
N GLY A 160 19.60 9.95 -2.25
CA GLY A 160 19.73 10.87 -1.13
C GLY A 160 18.57 10.75 -0.15
N ARG A 161 18.03 11.89 0.30
CA ARG A 161 16.94 11.90 1.28
C ARG A 161 15.70 11.17 0.75
N VAL A 162 15.09 10.34 1.58
CA VAL A 162 13.80 9.68 1.37
C VAL A 162 12.75 10.34 2.26
N ASP A 163 11.62 10.70 1.68
CA ASP A 163 10.50 11.31 2.42
C ASP A 163 9.55 10.26 2.96
N ILE A 164 9.27 9.23 2.16
CA ILE A 164 8.29 8.18 2.44
C ILE A 164 8.94 6.81 2.22
N LEU A 165 8.72 5.87 3.13
CA LEU A 165 8.93 4.44 2.93
C LEU A 165 7.56 3.75 2.81
N LEU A 166 7.39 2.93 1.77
CA LEU A 166 6.23 2.03 1.63
C LEU A 166 6.68 0.60 1.80
N THR A 167 6.00 -0.15 2.65
CA THR A 167 6.08 -1.61 2.70
C THR A 167 4.69 -2.17 2.89
N HIS A 168 4.42 -3.40 2.43
CA HIS A 168 3.13 -3.99 2.73
C HIS A 168 3.14 -4.58 4.14
N ASP A 169 4.16 -5.38 4.48
CA ASP A 169 4.33 -5.95 5.84
C ASP A 169 4.80 -4.86 6.85
N TRP A 170 4.56 -5.09 8.13
CA TRP A 170 4.87 -4.14 9.21
C TRP A 170 6.33 -4.22 9.65
N PRO A 171 6.96 -3.12 10.08
CA PRO A 171 8.24 -3.16 10.79
C PRO A 171 8.08 -3.71 12.21
N ALA A 172 9.09 -4.42 12.72
CA ALA A 172 9.06 -4.97 14.06
C ALA A 172 9.03 -3.89 15.16
N GLY A 173 8.36 -4.21 16.27
CA GLY A 173 8.36 -3.40 17.48
C GLY A 173 7.46 -2.16 17.40
N VAL A 174 6.58 -2.06 16.42
CA VAL A 174 5.58 -0.98 16.33
C VAL A 174 4.25 -1.34 16.99
N ALA A 175 3.97 -2.64 17.14
CA ALA A 175 2.78 -3.13 17.82
C ALA A 175 3.10 -4.32 18.72
N GLY A 176 2.21 -4.59 19.67
CA GLY A 176 2.25 -5.80 20.49
C GLY A 176 1.96 -7.07 19.67
N PRO A 177 2.08 -8.27 20.30
CA PRO A 177 1.79 -9.53 19.64
C PRO A 177 0.35 -9.58 19.12
N HIS A 178 0.16 -10.13 17.92
CA HIS A 178 -1.16 -10.47 17.39
C HIS A 178 -1.37 -11.97 17.50
N ARG A 179 -2.46 -12.39 18.18
CA ARG A 179 -2.75 -13.84 18.45
C ARG A 179 -1.54 -14.59 19.04
N GLY A 180 -0.79 -13.94 19.93
CA GLY A 180 0.38 -14.53 20.61
C GLY A 180 1.68 -14.57 19.77
N SER A 181 1.65 -14.13 18.52
CA SER A 181 2.85 -14.06 17.67
C SER A 181 3.37 -12.62 17.52
N PRO A 182 4.69 -12.41 17.52
CA PRO A 182 5.26 -11.09 17.25
C PRO A 182 4.80 -10.54 15.89
N VAL A 183 4.40 -9.28 15.87
CA VAL A 183 4.03 -8.57 14.64
C VAL A 183 5.24 -7.81 14.10
N GLY A 184 5.35 -7.80 12.78
CA GLY A 184 6.35 -7.03 12.07
C GLY A 184 7.70 -7.73 11.90
N ARG A 185 8.55 -7.12 11.07
CA ARG A 185 9.79 -7.70 10.56
C ARG A 185 11.00 -6.87 10.95
N PRO A 186 12.04 -7.51 11.52
CA PRO A 186 13.26 -6.82 11.95
C PRO A 186 13.97 -6.10 10.79
N GLU A 187 14.00 -6.69 9.59
CA GLU A 187 14.64 -6.11 8.41
C GLU A 187 13.92 -4.85 7.91
N LEU A 188 12.58 -4.77 8.06
CA LEU A 188 11.81 -3.56 7.72
C LEU A 188 12.05 -2.45 8.76
N ARG A 189 12.16 -2.82 10.04
CA ARG A 189 12.58 -1.88 11.08
C ARG A 189 13.99 -1.33 10.80
N ALA A 190 14.95 -2.21 10.51
CA ALA A 190 16.32 -1.82 10.18
C ALA A 190 16.37 -0.95 8.91
N LEU A 191 15.47 -1.20 7.94
CA LEU A 191 15.35 -0.37 6.76
C LEU A 191 14.86 1.05 7.13
N ALA A 192 13.81 1.19 7.94
CA ALA A 192 13.31 2.47 8.41
C ALA A 192 14.36 3.24 9.22
N GLU A 193 15.07 2.57 10.15
CA GLU A 193 16.16 3.16 10.94
C GLU A 193 17.32 3.66 10.07
N ARG A 194 17.63 2.97 8.99
CA ARG A 194 18.69 3.33 8.03
C ARG A 194 18.31 4.50 7.13
N LEU A 195 17.09 4.46 6.55
CA LEU A 195 16.64 5.47 5.61
C LEU A 195 16.15 6.75 6.30
N ARG A 196 15.62 6.62 7.51
CA ARG A 196 15.04 7.71 8.31
C ARG A 196 14.03 8.55 7.50
N PRO A 197 13.06 7.92 6.81
CA PRO A 197 12.05 8.68 6.12
C PRO A 197 11.21 9.45 7.15
N ARG A 198 10.53 10.51 6.72
CA ARG A 198 9.57 11.20 7.61
C ARG A 198 8.39 10.27 7.92
N TRP A 199 7.91 9.52 6.91
CA TRP A 199 6.75 8.64 7.03
C TRP A 199 7.09 7.22 6.54
N HIS A 200 6.60 6.21 7.26
CA HIS A 200 6.58 4.82 6.83
C HIS A 200 5.13 4.34 6.83
N PHE A 201 4.57 4.05 5.64
CA PHE A 201 3.24 3.50 5.51
C PHE A 201 3.29 2.00 5.23
N CYS A 202 2.39 1.23 5.87
CA CYS A 202 2.22 -0.21 5.67
C CYS A 202 0.76 -0.63 5.80
N GLY A 203 0.40 -1.85 5.34
CA GLY A 203 -0.94 -2.44 5.35
C GLY A 203 -0.99 -3.81 6.01
N HIS A 204 -1.50 -4.84 5.31
CA HIS A 204 -1.46 -6.27 5.63
C HIS A 204 -2.30 -6.73 6.84
N MET A 205 -2.26 -6.02 7.96
CA MET A 205 -2.97 -6.43 9.19
C MET A 205 -4.40 -5.88 9.28
N HIS A 206 -4.86 -5.18 8.27
CA HIS A 206 -6.22 -4.66 8.10
C HIS A 206 -6.71 -3.76 9.24
N HIS A 207 -5.82 -3.14 10.03
CA HIS A 207 -6.22 -2.17 11.05
C HIS A 207 -5.26 -0.99 11.15
N ARG A 208 -5.83 0.15 11.53
CA ARG A 208 -5.06 1.37 11.74
C ARG A 208 -4.22 1.27 12.99
N HIS A 209 -2.92 1.60 12.87
CA HIS A 209 -2.02 1.76 14.00
C HIS A 209 -1.00 2.86 13.72
N ARG A 210 -0.57 3.56 14.76
CA ARG A 210 0.51 4.56 14.69
C ARG A 210 1.59 4.25 15.70
N ALA A 211 2.83 4.41 15.29
CA ALA A 211 4.01 4.24 16.13
C ALA A 211 5.16 5.11 15.60
N ALA A 212 6.31 5.07 16.24
CA ALA A 212 7.52 5.73 15.77
C ALA A 212 8.72 4.79 15.81
N ILE A 213 9.64 4.98 14.85
CA ILE A 213 10.96 4.37 14.82
C ILE A 213 11.99 5.50 14.69
N GLY A 214 12.59 5.90 15.83
CA GLY A 214 13.41 7.10 15.85
C GLY A 214 12.61 8.34 15.44
N SER A 215 13.05 9.03 14.38
CA SER A 215 12.34 10.20 13.83
C SER A 215 11.29 9.83 12.77
N THR A 216 11.16 8.57 12.41
CA THR A 216 10.20 8.09 11.41
C THR A 216 8.85 7.82 12.07
N GLU A 217 7.79 8.46 11.59
CA GLU A 217 6.43 8.13 11.97
C GLU A 217 5.94 6.94 11.14
N VAL A 218 5.46 5.89 11.80
CA VAL A 218 4.91 4.69 11.17
C VAL A 218 3.39 4.76 11.23
N VAL A 219 2.75 4.60 10.07
CA VAL A 219 1.29 4.60 9.93
C VAL A 219 0.89 3.31 9.23
N CYS A 220 0.31 2.39 9.99
CA CYS A 220 -0.27 1.18 9.46
C CYS A 220 -1.72 1.48 9.08
N LEU A 221 -2.11 1.11 7.86
CA LEU A 221 -3.42 1.39 7.30
C LEU A 221 -4.30 0.15 7.33
N GLY A 222 -5.60 0.36 7.47
CA GLY A 222 -6.60 -0.70 7.45
C GLY A 222 -7.01 -1.12 6.03
N HIS A 223 -7.88 -2.12 5.96
CA HIS A 223 -8.58 -2.50 4.73
C HIS A 223 -9.49 -1.35 4.27
N ILE A 224 -9.69 -1.19 2.95
CA ILE A 224 -10.48 -0.09 2.36
C ILE A 224 -11.88 0.06 2.97
N ARG A 225 -12.50 -1.04 3.39
CA ARG A 225 -13.81 -1.05 4.09
C ARG A 225 -13.77 -0.52 5.52
N SER A 226 -12.59 -0.26 6.07
CA SER A 226 -12.45 0.29 7.43
C SER A 226 -12.64 1.81 7.49
N GLY A 227 -13.14 2.43 6.43
CA GLY A 227 -13.39 3.85 6.37
C GLY A 227 -12.12 4.67 6.55
N ALA A 228 -12.16 5.72 7.35
CA ALA A 228 -11.02 6.61 7.61
C ALA A 228 -9.77 5.87 8.15
N ALA A 229 -9.90 4.66 8.69
CA ALA A 229 -8.76 3.86 9.11
C ALA A 229 -7.93 3.31 7.93
N ALA A 230 -8.49 3.29 6.73
CA ALA A 230 -7.85 2.77 5.53
C ALA A 230 -6.95 3.78 4.82
N PHE A 231 -7.00 5.06 5.14
CA PHE A 231 -6.25 6.05 4.39
C PHE A 231 -5.60 7.15 5.25
N ALA A 232 -4.67 7.84 4.65
CA ALA A 232 -4.00 9.01 5.18
C ALA A 232 -3.86 10.05 4.06
N VAL A 233 -3.90 11.34 4.40
CA VAL A 233 -3.65 12.41 3.44
C VAL A 233 -2.34 13.09 3.80
N LEU A 234 -1.45 13.20 2.83
CA LEU A 234 -0.22 13.96 2.93
C LEU A 234 -0.31 15.24 2.12
N GLU A 235 0.08 16.32 2.75
CA GLU A 235 0.28 17.63 2.10
C GLU A 235 1.74 18.06 2.25
N ARG A 236 2.13 19.10 1.58
CA ARG A 236 3.40 19.77 1.81
C ARG A 236 3.19 20.98 2.70
N ASP A 237 4.03 21.13 3.72
CA ASP A 237 4.11 22.38 4.46
C ASP A 237 4.83 23.49 3.66
N ALA A 238 5.00 24.65 4.28
CA ALA A 238 5.68 25.79 3.66
C ALA A 238 7.15 25.50 3.28
N ASP A 239 7.78 24.53 3.95
CA ASP A 239 9.15 24.10 3.68
C ASP A 239 9.20 22.91 2.70
N GLY A 240 8.06 22.52 2.13
CA GLY A 240 7.94 21.41 1.18
C GLY A 240 8.03 20.01 1.82
N GLN A 241 7.92 19.92 3.16
CA GLN A 241 8.01 18.64 3.86
C GLN A 241 6.65 17.93 3.89
N PRO A 242 6.64 16.57 3.86
CA PRO A 242 5.41 15.81 3.97
C PRO A 242 4.80 15.92 5.36
N VAL A 243 3.57 16.42 5.44
CA VAL A 243 2.78 16.53 6.67
C VAL A 243 1.51 15.71 6.53
N LEU A 244 1.22 14.91 7.56
CA LEU A 244 -0.02 14.15 7.65
C LEU A 244 -1.16 15.09 8.06
N VAL A 245 -2.22 15.12 7.25
CA VAL A 245 -3.45 15.81 7.58
C VAL A 245 -4.38 14.84 8.29
N GLU A 246 -4.76 15.18 9.52
CA GLU A 246 -5.71 14.40 10.33
C GLU A 246 -7.15 14.91 10.12
N ASN A 247 -8.13 14.07 10.40
CA ASN A 247 -9.57 14.38 10.32
C ASN A 247 -10.00 14.90 8.94
N VAL A 248 -9.55 14.27 7.88
CA VAL A 248 -9.79 14.69 6.50
C VAL A 248 -11.23 14.53 6.06
N VAL A 249 -11.91 13.51 6.61
CA VAL A 249 -13.32 13.23 6.38
C VAL A 249 -13.94 12.96 7.75
N ASP A 250 -14.68 13.94 8.26
CA ASP A 250 -15.46 13.79 9.48
C ASP A 250 -16.78 13.02 9.22
N ALA A 251 -17.53 12.76 10.28
CA ALA A 251 -18.81 12.05 10.19
C ALA A 251 -19.84 12.79 9.30
N GLU A 252 -19.74 14.11 9.15
CA GLU A 252 -20.62 14.92 8.29
C GLU A 252 -20.24 14.75 6.81
N GLY A 253 -18.94 14.76 6.48
CA GLY A 253 -18.46 14.49 5.12
C GLY A 253 -18.74 13.06 4.66
N ALA A 254 -18.76 12.09 5.58
CA ALA A 254 -19.17 10.72 5.32
C ALA A 254 -20.70 10.58 5.11
N ALA A 255 -21.49 11.37 5.82
CA ALA A 255 -22.96 11.35 5.70
C ALA A 255 -23.45 11.89 4.35
N ASP A 256 -22.85 12.97 3.86
CA ASP A 256 -23.17 13.60 2.56
C ASP A 256 -22.78 12.74 1.35
N SER A 257 -21.85 11.79 1.54
CA SER A 257 -21.37 10.88 0.48
C SER A 257 -22.14 9.55 0.38
N GLY A 258 -23.15 9.33 1.24
CA GLY A 258 -23.80 8.02 1.35
C GLY A 258 -22.95 6.98 2.10
N LEU A 259 -21.75 7.33 2.54
CA LEU A 259 -20.80 6.47 3.26
C LEU A 259 -21.18 6.28 4.74
N SER A 260 -22.21 6.98 5.25
CA SER A 260 -22.67 6.90 6.65
C SER A 260 -23.11 5.48 7.07
N ALA A 261 -23.50 4.64 6.11
CA ALA A 261 -23.87 3.24 6.37
C ALA A 261 -22.65 2.35 6.74
N TRP A 262 -21.41 2.82 6.48
CA TRP A 262 -20.20 2.03 6.63
C TRP A 262 -19.41 2.28 7.92
N THR A 263 -19.76 3.33 8.67
CA THR A 263 -19.13 3.64 9.96
C THR A 263 -19.50 2.64 11.06
N SER A 264 -20.48 1.77 10.81
CA SER A 264 -21.00 0.78 11.77
C SER A 264 -20.72 -0.70 11.41
N VAL A 265 -19.85 -0.98 10.44
CA VAL A 265 -19.51 -2.37 10.08
C VAL A 265 -18.70 -3.01 11.21
N LYS A 266 -19.30 -4.01 11.86
CA LYS A 266 -18.61 -4.87 12.83
C LYS A 266 -17.38 -5.52 12.17
N PRO A 267 -16.25 -5.66 12.89
CA PRO A 267 -15.11 -6.39 12.37
C PRO A 267 -15.55 -7.80 11.96
N LEU A 268 -15.07 -8.25 10.80
CA LEU A 268 -15.28 -9.62 10.34
C LEU A 268 -14.74 -10.59 11.39
N PRO A 269 -15.45 -11.70 11.70
CA PRO A 269 -14.90 -12.73 12.57
C PRO A 269 -13.63 -13.29 11.95
N GLY A 270 -12.58 -13.36 12.76
CA GLY A 270 -11.21 -13.78 12.38
C GLY A 270 -11.10 -15.27 12.02
#